data_eedf3c8be256a6ace01da0328a893869
#
_entry.id   eedf3c8be256a6ace01da0328a893869
#
_cell.length_a   1.000
_cell.length_b   1.000
_cell.length_c   1.000
_cell.angle_alpha   90.00
_cell.angle_beta   90.00
_cell.angle_gamma   90.00
#
_symmetry.space_group_name_H-M   'P 1'
#
loop_
_entity.id
_entity.type
_entity.pdbx_description
1 polymer ?
#
loop_
_entity_poly.entity_id
_entity_poly.type
_entity_poly.pdbx_seq_one_letter_code
_entity_poly.pdbx_strand_id
1 'polypeptide(L)'
;MPRITALTSEQASPVALKLLQNAKAKIGMVPNLFSTLAHAPAALAGYLQLDENLKTGALSAAQREIISLAIGQFNQCGYCLSAHTLMGKGAGLSPDAIAAARLGSGSAVAELAVQVAQTRGNVSDADLSAARAAGLSDEQIIEVVASVALNVLTNYVNNLAETVIDFPKVSV
;
A
#
# COMPACT_ATOMS: atom_id res chain seq x y z
N MET A 1 2.68 -18.59 13.88
CA MET A 1 4.04 -18.42 13.29
C MET A 1 3.88 -18.08 11.85
N PRO A 2 4.74 -17.22 11.24
CA PRO A 2 4.59 -16.88 9.82
C PRO A 2 4.69 -18.13 8.95
N ARG A 3 3.93 -18.17 7.86
CA ARG A 3 3.98 -19.28 6.88
C ARG A 3 5.21 -19.16 5.97
N ILE A 4 5.66 -17.92 5.72
CA ILE A 4 6.93 -17.62 5.07
C ILE A 4 7.70 -16.70 6.02
N THR A 5 8.83 -17.18 6.53
CA THR A 5 9.65 -16.41 7.49
C THR A 5 10.40 -15.30 6.75
N ALA A 6 10.37 -14.08 7.27
CA ALA A 6 11.16 -12.98 6.77
C ALA A 6 12.67 -13.33 6.80
N LEU A 7 13.40 -13.01 5.73
CA LEU A 7 14.84 -13.27 5.65
C LEU A 7 15.61 -12.37 6.63
N THR A 8 16.64 -12.95 7.26
CA THR A 8 17.67 -12.15 7.94
C THR A 8 18.66 -11.60 6.93
N SER A 9 19.50 -10.64 7.36
CA SER A 9 20.56 -10.08 6.49
C SER A 9 21.52 -11.15 6.00
N GLU A 10 21.80 -12.18 6.80
CA GLU A 10 22.71 -13.28 6.51
C GLU A 10 22.13 -14.27 5.49
N GLN A 11 20.81 -14.37 5.45
CA GLN A 11 20.07 -15.28 4.55
C GLN A 11 19.78 -14.63 3.19
N ALA A 12 19.78 -13.30 3.15
CA ALA A 12 19.46 -12.56 1.95
C ALA A 12 20.56 -12.72 0.87
N SER A 13 20.15 -12.90 -0.38
CA SER A 13 21.08 -12.85 -1.49
C SER A 13 21.76 -11.47 -1.59
N PRO A 14 22.96 -11.34 -2.22
CA PRO A 14 23.63 -10.05 -2.35
C PRO A 14 22.73 -8.95 -2.97
N VAL A 15 21.89 -9.31 -3.95
CA VAL A 15 20.94 -8.38 -4.58
C VAL A 15 19.85 -7.95 -3.58
N ALA A 16 19.24 -8.91 -2.89
CA ALA A 16 18.23 -8.62 -1.89
C ALA A 16 18.79 -7.77 -0.73
N LEU A 17 19.99 -8.15 -0.24
CA LEU A 17 20.64 -7.42 0.85
C LEU A 17 20.86 -5.94 0.50
N LYS A 18 21.31 -5.64 -0.71
CA LYS A 18 21.48 -4.26 -1.17
C LYS A 18 20.15 -3.49 -1.18
N LEU A 19 19.07 -4.12 -1.65
CA LEU A 19 17.73 -3.50 -1.65
C LEU A 19 17.24 -3.21 -0.22
N LEU A 20 17.41 -4.16 0.71
CA LEU A 20 17.04 -4.00 2.12
C LEU A 20 17.88 -2.91 2.80
N GLN A 21 19.17 -2.83 2.53
CA GLN A 21 20.06 -1.78 3.05
C GLN A 21 19.64 -0.40 2.56
N ASN A 22 19.30 -0.26 1.27
CA ASN A 22 18.79 0.99 0.70
C ASN A 22 17.46 1.39 1.34
N ALA A 23 16.55 0.44 1.55
CA ALA A 23 15.29 0.70 2.24
C ALA A 23 15.54 1.16 3.69
N LYS A 24 16.44 0.49 4.43
CA LYS A 24 16.82 0.88 5.79
C LYS A 24 17.38 2.31 5.86
N ALA A 25 18.20 2.70 4.90
CA ALA A 25 18.77 4.04 4.84
C ALA A 25 17.70 5.13 4.64
N LYS A 26 16.62 4.81 3.90
CA LYS A 26 15.51 5.75 3.63
C LYS A 26 14.47 5.81 4.76
N ILE A 27 14.15 4.67 5.37
CA ILE A 27 13.00 4.53 6.29
C ILE A 27 13.45 4.42 7.76
N GLY A 28 14.73 4.16 8.00
CA GLY A 28 15.30 3.93 9.34
C GLY A 28 15.18 2.49 9.85
N MET A 29 14.34 1.67 9.23
CA MET A 29 14.15 0.25 9.55
C MET A 29 13.98 -0.58 8.28
N VAL A 30 14.02 -1.89 8.41
CA VAL A 30 13.63 -2.82 7.35
C VAL A 30 12.30 -3.47 7.77
N PRO A 31 11.17 -3.09 7.16
CA PRO A 31 9.90 -3.74 7.46
C PRO A 31 9.94 -5.25 7.17
N ASN A 32 9.28 -6.05 7.99
CA ASN A 32 9.20 -7.50 7.79
C ASN A 32 8.59 -7.88 6.43
N LEU A 33 7.69 -7.07 5.88
CA LEU A 33 7.22 -7.20 4.50
C LEU A 33 8.37 -7.21 3.48
N PHE A 34 9.34 -6.28 3.63
CA PHE A 34 10.47 -6.21 2.68
C PHE A 34 11.39 -7.40 2.82
N SER A 35 11.64 -7.84 4.05
CA SER A 35 12.41 -9.07 4.32
C SER A 35 11.69 -10.32 3.81
N THR A 36 10.35 -10.33 3.80
CA THR A 36 9.55 -11.40 3.18
C THR A 36 9.62 -11.33 1.65
N LEU A 37 9.44 -10.14 1.06
CA LEU A 37 9.59 -9.94 -0.40
C LEU A 37 11.02 -10.25 -0.90
N ALA A 38 12.02 -10.15 -0.03
CA ALA A 38 13.43 -10.40 -0.37
C ALA A 38 13.71 -11.85 -0.79
N HIS A 39 12.81 -12.81 -0.51
CA HIS A 39 12.85 -14.15 -1.12
C HIS A 39 12.78 -14.09 -2.66
N ALA A 40 12.16 -13.06 -3.22
CA ALA A 40 12.09 -12.77 -4.64
C ALA A 40 12.65 -11.35 -4.91
N PRO A 41 13.98 -11.18 -5.07
CA PRO A 41 14.59 -9.86 -5.21
C PRO A 41 14.00 -9.02 -6.36
N ALA A 42 13.58 -9.67 -7.45
CA ALA A 42 12.91 -8.99 -8.56
C ALA A 42 11.55 -8.38 -8.16
N ALA A 43 10.77 -9.10 -7.35
CA ALA A 43 9.50 -8.58 -6.83
C ALA A 43 9.73 -7.41 -5.87
N LEU A 44 10.71 -7.52 -4.96
CA LEU A 44 11.07 -6.44 -4.06
C LEU A 44 11.55 -5.19 -4.83
N ALA A 45 12.41 -5.37 -5.84
CA ALA A 45 12.91 -4.27 -6.65
C ALA A 45 11.78 -3.57 -7.42
N GLY A 46 10.89 -4.33 -8.06
CA GLY A 46 9.73 -3.80 -8.78
C GLY A 46 8.78 -3.02 -7.88
N TYR A 47 8.49 -3.57 -6.69
CA TYR A 47 7.68 -2.89 -5.66
C TYR A 47 8.32 -1.56 -5.23
N LEU A 48 9.58 -1.58 -4.82
CA LEU A 48 10.28 -0.38 -4.34
C LEU A 48 10.38 0.69 -5.43
N GLN A 49 10.60 0.30 -6.68
CA GLN A 49 10.69 1.24 -7.81
C GLN A 49 9.33 1.89 -8.12
N LEU A 50 8.24 1.09 -8.15
CA LEU A 50 6.91 1.62 -8.39
C LEU A 50 6.47 2.55 -7.25
N ASP A 51 6.68 2.16 -5.98
CA ASP A 51 6.39 2.98 -4.81
C ASP A 51 7.13 4.34 -4.88
N GLU A 52 8.41 4.32 -5.22
CA GLU A 52 9.22 5.54 -5.34
C GLU A 52 8.72 6.46 -6.47
N ASN A 53 8.37 5.88 -7.62
CA ASN A 53 7.85 6.65 -8.75
C ASN A 53 6.50 7.30 -8.41
N LEU A 54 5.58 6.58 -7.75
CA LEU A 54 4.28 7.11 -7.34
C LEU A 54 4.38 8.25 -6.30
N LYS A 55 5.50 8.34 -5.56
CA LYS A 55 5.73 9.47 -4.64
C LYS A 55 5.98 10.80 -5.35
N THR A 56 6.36 10.75 -6.61
CA THR A 56 6.63 11.95 -7.44
C THR A 56 5.48 12.27 -8.40
N GLY A 57 4.39 11.51 -8.33
CA GLY A 57 3.22 11.66 -9.17
C GLY A 57 2.23 12.72 -8.69
N ALA A 58 1.02 12.70 -9.26
CA ALA A 58 -0.03 13.69 -9.02
C ALA A 58 -0.82 13.47 -7.72
N LEU A 59 -0.72 12.28 -7.10
CA LEU A 59 -1.37 12.00 -5.82
C LEU A 59 -0.52 12.50 -4.65
N SER A 60 -1.12 13.28 -3.74
CA SER A 60 -0.46 13.68 -2.50
C SER A 60 -0.13 12.49 -1.59
N ALA A 61 0.78 12.68 -0.63
CA ALA A 61 1.09 11.65 0.36
C ALA A 61 -0.16 11.19 1.12
N ALA A 62 -1.04 12.12 1.53
CA ALA A 62 -2.28 11.80 2.21
C ALA A 62 -3.22 10.96 1.33
N GLN A 63 -3.35 11.29 0.04
CA GLN A 63 -4.19 10.51 -0.89
C GLN A 63 -3.65 9.09 -1.10
N ARG A 64 -2.34 8.91 -1.19
CA ARG A 64 -1.74 7.56 -1.28
C ARG A 64 -2.00 6.73 -0.03
N GLU A 65 -1.89 7.34 1.17
CA GLU A 65 -2.22 6.64 2.42
C GLU A 65 -3.71 6.30 2.53
N ILE A 66 -4.61 7.17 2.06
CA ILE A 66 -6.05 6.89 1.96
C ILE A 66 -6.31 5.65 1.10
N ILE A 67 -5.69 5.56 -0.08
CA ILE A 67 -5.82 4.38 -0.96
C ILE A 67 -5.28 3.13 -0.25
N SER A 68 -4.13 3.23 0.40
CA SER A 68 -3.51 2.11 1.10
C SER A 68 -4.36 1.59 2.26
N LEU A 69 -5.01 2.50 3.01
CA LEU A 69 -5.95 2.15 4.07
C LEU A 69 -7.20 1.47 3.52
N ALA A 70 -7.79 2.03 2.45
CA ALA A 70 -8.99 1.48 1.80
C ALA A 70 -8.72 0.05 1.28
N ILE A 71 -7.62 -0.16 0.57
CA ILE A 71 -7.28 -1.46 -0.02
C ILE A 71 -6.78 -2.43 1.05
N GLY A 72 -6.06 -1.95 2.08
CA GLY A 72 -5.68 -2.76 3.23
C GLY A 72 -6.89 -3.31 3.98
N GLN A 73 -7.95 -2.51 4.16
CA GLN A 73 -9.21 -2.94 4.77
C GLN A 73 -9.98 -3.88 3.85
N PHE A 74 -10.09 -3.54 2.57
CA PHE A 74 -10.77 -4.37 1.57
C PHE A 74 -10.19 -5.79 1.50
N ASN A 75 -8.86 -5.89 1.55
CA ASN A 75 -8.13 -7.17 1.52
C ASN A 75 -7.89 -7.78 2.93
N GLN A 76 -8.42 -7.18 3.99
CA GLN A 76 -8.28 -7.65 5.38
C GLN A 76 -6.80 -7.84 5.79
N CYS A 77 -5.92 -6.94 5.35
CA CYS A 77 -4.48 -7.00 5.65
C CYS A 77 -4.15 -6.26 6.95
N GLY A 78 -4.13 -6.96 8.09
CA GLY A 78 -3.81 -6.37 9.38
C GLY A 78 -2.39 -5.76 9.45
N TYR A 79 -1.42 -6.33 8.73
CA TYR A 79 -0.09 -5.74 8.59
C TYR A 79 -0.17 -4.38 7.92
N CYS A 80 -0.84 -4.32 6.77
CA CYS A 80 -0.93 -3.10 5.96
C CYS A 80 -1.72 -2.01 6.69
N LEU A 81 -2.83 -2.37 7.34
CA LEU A 81 -3.60 -1.43 8.15
C LEU A 81 -2.76 -0.84 9.29
N SER A 82 -1.93 -1.66 9.95
CA SER A 82 -1.05 -1.21 11.04
C SER A 82 0.00 -0.22 10.53
N ALA A 83 0.67 -0.55 9.42
CA ALA A 83 1.66 0.31 8.79
C ALA A 83 1.04 1.63 8.30
N HIS A 84 -0.04 1.55 7.50
CA HIS A 84 -0.64 2.71 6.85
C HIS A 84 -1.46 3.59 7.82
N THR A 85 -1.93 3.07 8.97
CA THR A 85 -2.46 3.91 10.04
C THR A 85 -1.38 4.80 10.64
N LEU A 86 -0.16 4.28 10.84
CA LEU A 86 0.97 5.07 11.32
C LEU A 86 1.41 6.09 10.27
N MET A 87 1.60 5.67 9.02
CA MET A 87 2.05 6.53 7.93
C MET A 87 1.00 7.61 7.58
N GLY A 88 -0.28 7.27 7.61
CA GLY A 88 -1.38 8.21 7.39
C GLY A 88 -1.42 9.34 8.42
N LYS A 89 -1.18 9.02 9.70
CA LYS A 89 -0.99 10.05 10.73
C LYS A 89 0.21 10.95 10.42
N GLY A 90 1.31 10.37 9.97
CA GLY A 90 2.49 11.10 9.51
C GLY A 90 2.22 11.99 8.29
N ALA A 91 1.31 11.59 7.41
CA ALA A 91 0.85 12.36 6.25
C ALA A 91 -0.23 13.41 6.60
N GLY A 92 -0.59 13.55 7.88
CA GLY A 92 -1.53 14.56 8.37
C GLY A 92 -3.00 14.11 8.38
N LEU A 93 -3.31 12.82 8.20
CA LEU A 93 -4.67 12.32 8.29
C LEU A 93 -5.16 12.33 9.75
N SER A 94 -6.36 12.86 9.97
CA SER A 94 -7.05 12.77 11.26
C SER A 94 -7.53 11.32 11.53
N PRO A 95 -7.82 10.96 12.79
CA PRO A 95 -8.42 9.68 13.10
C PRO A 95 -9.70 9.39 12.32
N ASP A 96 -10.57 10.41 12.14
CA ASP A 96 -11.81 10.28 11.38
C ASP A 96 -11.56 10.06 9.89
N ALA A 97 -10.56 10.74 9.30
CA ALA A 97 -10.16 10.52 7.91
C ALA A 97 -9.59 9.11 7.69
N ILE A 98 -8.80 8.59 8.65
CA ILE A 98 -8.31 7.20 8.63
C ILE A 98 -9.48 6.21 8.71
N ALA A 99 -10.45 6.45 9.59
CA ALA A 99 -11.62 5.59 9.72
C ALA A 99 -12.47 5.60 8.43
N ALA A 100 -12.73 6.78 7.85
CA ALA A 100 -13.46 6.93 6.60
C ALA A 100 -12.73 6.23 5.44
N ALA A 101 -11.41 6.41 5.31
CA ALA A 101 -10.60 5.76 4.30
C ALA A 101 -10.69 4.22 4.37
N ARG A 102 -10.64 3.65 5.58
CA ARG A 102 -10.82 2.21 5.79
C ARG A 102 -12.19 1.71 5.33
N LEU A 103 -13.23 2.54 5.44
CA LEU A 103 -14.57 2.24 4.91
C LEU A 103 -14.69 2.48 3.39
N GLY A 104 -13.62 2.88 2.71
CA GLY A 104 -13.66 3.22 1.29
C GLY A 104 -14.48 4.46 0.99
N SER A 105 -14.52 5.43 1.92
CA SER A 105 -15.37 6.62 1.86
C SER A 105 -14.61 7.89 2.26
N GLY A 106 -15.29 9.02 2.24
CA GLY A 106 -14.75 10.31 2.70
C GLY A 106 -13.84 11.01 1.68
N SER A 107 -13.53 10.39 0.55
CA SER A 107 -12.82 11.04 -0.55
C SER A 107 -12.96 10.26 -1.85
N ALA A 108 -12.93 10.97 -2.98
CA ALA A 108 -13.03 10.36 -4.31
C ALA A 108 -11.93 9.31 -4.58
N VAL A 109 -10.73 9.50 -4.02
CA VAL A 109 -9.65 8.50 -4.18
C VAL A 109 -9.93 7.20 -3.42
N ALA A 110 -10.56 7.26 -2.23
CA ALA A 110 -10.95 6.06 -1.48
C ALA A 110 -12.06 5.30 -2.21
N GLU A 111 -13.09 6.00 -2.65
CA GLU A 111 -14.24 5.44 -3.37
C GLU A 111 -13.79 4.77 -4.67
N LEU A 112 -13.02 5.50 -5.49
CA LEU A 112 -12.48 4.95 -6.74
C LEU A 112 -11.56 3.75 -6.51
N ALA A 113 -10.67 3.79 -5.50
CA ALA A 113 -9.78 2.68 -5.19
C ALA A 113 -10.56 1.40 -4.86
N VAL A 114 -11.60 1.50 -4.03
CA VAL A 114 -12.45 0.36 -3.68
C VAL A 114 -13.20 -0.15 -4.92
N GLN A 115 -13.76 0.73 -5.76
CA GLN A 115 -14.42 0.34 -7.01
C GLN A 115 -13.45 -0.40 -7.95
N VAL A 116 -12.23 0.13 -8.14
CA VAL A 116 -11.19 -0.52 -8.95
C VAL A 116 -10.89 -1.94 -8.42
N ALA A 117 -10.72 -2.09 -7.11
CA ALA A 117 -10.44 -3.39 -6.50
C ALA A 117 -11.62 -4.37 -6.65
N GLN A 118 -12.85 -3.92 -6.34
CA GLN A 118 -14.06 -4.75 -6.41
C GLN A 118 -14.37 -5.23 -7.83
N THR A 119 -14.24 -4.33 -8.80
CA THR A 119 -14.59 -4.60 -10.20
C THR A 119 -13.41 -5.14 -11.02
N ARG A 120 -12.22 -5.23 -10.42
CA ARG A 120 -10.98 -5.60 -11.13
C ARG A 120 -10.68 -4.67 -12.31
N GLY A 121 -10.94 -3.37 -12.10
CA GLY A 121 -10.74 -2.32 -13.09
C GLY A 121 -11.91 -2.10 -14.05
N ASN A 122 -12.99 -2.90 -13.98
CA ASN A 122 -14.20 -2.69 -14.78
C ASN A 122 -15.12 -1.66 -14.11
N VAL A 123 -14.59 -0.47 -13.84
CA VAL A 123 -15.33 0.64 -13.24
C VAL A 123 -16.37 1.15 -14.24
N SER A 124 -17.59 1.46 -13.76
CA SER A 124 -18.65 1.97 -14.64
C SER A 124 -18.35 3.39 -15.16
N ASP A 125 -18.92 3.74 -16.31
CA ASP A 125 -18.82 5.11 -16.84
C ASP A 125 -19.39 6.15 -15.87
N ALA A 126 -20.42 5.78 -15.09
CA ALA A 126 -21.01 6.64 -14.08
C ALA A 126 -20.02 6.91 -12.93
N ASP A 127 -19.38 5.87 -12.41
CA ASP A 127 -18.39 6.00 -11.32
C ASP A 127 -17.15 6.78 -11.78
N LEU A 128 -16.68 6.51 -13.02
CA LEU A 128 -15.56 7.25 -13.59
C LEU A 128 -15.90 8.74 -13.80
N SER A 129 -17.12 9.02 -14.24
CA SER A 129 -17.62 10.40 -14.36
C SER A 129 -17.75 11.08 -13.00
N ALA A 130 -18.21 10.36 -11.96
CA ALA A 130 -18.28 10.87 -10.59
C ALA A 130 -16.88 11.22 -10.04
N ALA A 131 -15.89 10.37 -10.29
CA ALA A 131 -14.50 10.63 -9.87
C ALA A 131 -13.95 11.93 -10.51
N ARG A 132 -14.20 12.13 -11.82
CA ARG A 132 -13.84 13.38 -12.53
C ARG A 132 -14.60 14.59 -12.00
N ALA A 133 -15.90 14.47 -11.76
CA ALA A 133 -16.73 15.53 -11.19
C ALA A 133 -16.27 15.92 -9.77
N ALA A 134 -15.70 14.98 -9.01
CA ALA A 134 -15.07 15.23 -7.72
C ALA A 134 -13.65 15.84 -7.84
N GLY A 135 -13.16 16.12 -9.05
CA GLY A 135 -11.93 16.85 -9.32
C GLY A 135 -10.70 15.98 -9.59
N LEU A 136 -10.84 14.65 -9.74
CA LEU A 136 -9.71 13.81 -10.11
C LEU A 136 -9.37 13.99 -11.60
N SER A 137 -8.11 14.29 -11.90
CA SER A 137 -7.60 14.28 -13.26
C SER A 137 -7.44 12.84 -13.78
N ASP A 138 -7.34 12.65 -15.09
CA ASP A 138 -7.07 11.34 -15.69
C ASP A 138 -5.72 10.78 -15.21
N GLU A 139 -4.72 11.63 -14.98
CA GLU A 139 -3.44 11.23 -14.38
C GLU A 139 -3.65 10.64 -12.99
N GLN A 140 -4.38 11.33 -12.11
CA GLN A 140 -4.69 10.84 -10.76
C GLN A 140 -5.50 9.55 -10.79
N ILE A 141 -6.46 9.41 -11.71
CA ILE A 141 -7.25 8.18 -11.89
C ILE A 141 -6.33 7.00 -12.23
N ILE A 142 -5.39 7.18 -13.16
CA ILE A 142 -4.41 6.13 -13.51
C ILE A 142 -3.48 5.83 -12.32
N GLU A 143 -3.06 6.83 -11.56
CA GLU A 143 -2.25 6.61 -10.36
C GLU A 143 -3.02 5.90 -9.23
N VAL A 144 -4.34 6.11 -9.11
CA VAL A 144 -5.19 5.32 -8.21
C VAL A 144 -5.13 3.84 -8.60
N VAL A 145 -5.25 3.50 -9.90
CA VAL A 145 -5.14 2.11 -10.37
C VAL A 145 -3.77 1.52 -10.05
N ALA A 146 -2.69 2.27 -10.31
CA ALA A 146 -1.33 1.83 -10.01
C ALA A 146 -1.12 1.61 -8.49
N SER A 147 -1.65 2.53 -7.66
CA SER A 147 -1.60 2.42 -6.20
C SER A 147 -2.41 1.25 -5.68
N VAL A 148 -3.58 0.96 -6.26
CA VAL A 148 -4.36 -0.25 -5.95
C VAL A 148 -3.56 -1.50 -6.25
N ALA A 149 -2.95 -1.61 -7.44
CA ALA A 149 -2.13 -2.77 -7.82
C ALA A 149 -0.94 -2.97 -6.88
N LEU A 150 -0.25 -1.89 -6.50
CA LEU A 150 0.85 -1.90 -5.54
C LEU A 150 0.40 -2.43 -4.18
N ASN A 151 -0.73 -1.95 -3.67
CA ASN A 151 -1.29 -2.38 -2.39
C ASN A 151 -1.80 -3.82 -2.43
N VAL A 152 -2.44 -4.25 -3.51
CA VAL A 152 -2.87 -5.66 -3.69
C VAL A 152 -1.67 -6.59 -3.61
N LEU A 153 -0.55 -6.27 -4.27
CA LEU A 153 0.69 -7.06 -4.17
C LEU A 153 1.13 -7.23 -2.71
N THR A 154 1.25 -6.13 -1.97
CA THR A 154 1.74 -6.17 -0.58
C THR A 154 0.75 -6.81 0.38
N ASN A 155 -0.55 -6.54 0.21
CA ASN A 155 -1.59 -7.16 1.02
C ASN A 155 -1.60 -8.69 0.85
N TYR A 156 -1.51 -9.16 -0.40
CA TYR A 156 -1.54 -10.60 -0.68
C TYR A 156 -0.27 -11.30 -0.19
N VAL A 157 0.90 -10.68 -0.32
CA VAL A 157 2.13 -11.22 0.26
C VAL A 157 2.01 -11.33 1.78
N ASN A 158 1.54 -10.27 2.46
CA ASN A 158 1.39 -10.27 3.91
C ASN A 158 0.36 -11.31 4.39
N ASN A 159 -0.78 -11.42 3.72
CA ASN A 159 -1.83 -12.37 4.05
C ASN A 159 -1.38 -13.81 3.79
N LEU A 160 -0.71 -14.07 2.65
CA LEU A 160 -0.21 -15.39 2.31
C LEU A 160 0.91 -15.84 3.25
N ALA A 161 1.86 -14.95 3.56
CA ALA A 161 3.01 -15.25 4.40
C ALA A 161 2.70 -15.24 5.90
N GLU A 162 1.55 -14.67 6.30
CA GLU A 162 1.24 -14.34 7.70
C GLU A 162 2.39 -13.52 8.31
N THR A 163 2.77 -12.45 7.59
CA THR A 163 3.92 -11.60 7.98
C THR A 163 3.72 -11.06 9.38
N VAL A 164 4.72 -11.23 10.24
CA VAL A 164 4.69 -10.71 11.62
C VAL A 164 4.64 -9.18 11.58
N ILE A 165 3.62 -8.61 12.22
CA ILE A 165 3.41 -7.15 12.26
C ILE A 165 4.48 -6.51 13.15
N ASP A 166 5.25 -5.58 12.59
CA ASP A 166 6.30 -4.79 13.23
C ASP A 166 5.95 -3.30 13.33
N PHE A 167 4.67 -3.00 13.30
CA PHE A 167 4.06 -1.69 13.51
C PHE A 167 3.08 -1.72 14.70
N PRO A 168 2.66 -0.57 15.27
CA PRO A 168 1.59 -0.52 16.25
C PRO A 168 0.32 -1.17 15.68
N LYS A 169 -0.09 -2.30 16.28
CA LYS A 169 -1.20 -3.11 15.76
C LYS A 169 -2.53 -2.37 15.82
N VAL A 170 -3.30 -2.48 14.74
CA VAL A 170 -4.70 -2.09 14.68
C VAL A 170 -5.57 -3.30 14.31
N SER A 171 -6.83 -3.28 14.73
CA SER A 171 -7.80 -4.31 14.36
C SER A 171 -8.21 -4.17 12.89
N VAL A 172 -8.48 -5.29 12.24
CA VAL A 172 -9.07 -5.37 10.90
C VAL A 172 -10.57 -5.10 10.96
#